data_3515844c2cbec7fd121a96e507335a42
#
_entry.id   3515844c2cbec7fd121a96e507335a42
#
_cell.length_a   1.000
_cell.length_b   1.000
_cell.length_c   1.000
_cell.angle_alpha   90.00
_cell.angle_beta   90.00
_cell.angle_gamma   90.00
#
_symmetry.space_group_name_H-M   'P 1'
#
loop_
_entity.id
_entity.type
_entity.pdbx_description
1 polymer ?
#
loop_
_entity_poly.entity_id
_entity_poly.type
_entity_poly.pdbx_seq_one_letter_code
_entity_poly.pdbx_strand_id
1 'polypeptide(L)'
;MLPSFTYEGRERYFNELINPASDDKYGQEHRIKLTAEAHERLVEGVYPTMFTLIALAALLPAPFNRRGYASRMALAAGVALSVRLAGFAISDAAGYNLHFVPLMYLVPLIVSGVCIAIIAGLRFDRLWQGANLYAAFWSRRLKGGGSPS
;
A
#
# COMPACT_ATOMS: atom_id res chain seq x y z
N MET A 1 45.11 16.32 14.15
CA MET A 1 43.74 15.98 14.51
C MET A 1 42.98 15.85 13.22
N LEU A 2 42.60 14.65 12.83
CA LEU A 2 41.75 14.41 11.65
C LEU A 2 40.33 14.85 12.03
N PRO A 3 39.61 15.58 11.14
CA PRO A 3 38.23 15.93 11.41
C PRO A 3 37.43 14.66 11.61
N SER A 4 36.68 14.58 12.70
CA SER A 4 35.71 13.50 12.92
C SER A 4 34.66 13.59 11.82
N PHE A 5 34.72 12.72 10.83
CA PHE A 5 33.67 12.61 9.81
C PHE A 5 32.38 12.19 10.50
N THR A 6 31.46 13.12 10.67
CA THR A 6 30.12 12.81 11.18
C THR A 6 29.31 12.31 9.99
N TYR A 7 29.12 10.99 9.92
CA TYR A 7 28.26 10.39 8.89
C TYR A 7 26.79 10.72 9.17
N GLU A 8 26.12 11.28 8.17
CA GLU A 8 24.67 11.47 8.20
C GLU A 8 23.93 10.12 8.15
N GLY A 9 22.67 10.09 8.60
CA GLY A 9 21.88 8.87 8.67
C GLY A 9 21.85 8.07 7.36
N ARG A 10 21.86 8.74 6.20
CA ARG A 10 21.87 8.11 4.87
C ARG A 10 23.13 7.31 4.54
N GLU A 11 24.25 7.65 5.15
CA GLU A 11 25.56 7.01 4.91
C GLU A 11 25.83 5.85 5.87
N ARG A 12 24.98 5.65 6.88
CA ARG A 12 25.14 4.63 7.93
C ARG A 12 24.54 3.29 7.54
N TYR A 13 25.16 2.21 8.01
CA TYR A 13 24.58 0.87 7.88
C TYR A 13 23.35 0.72 8.75
N PHE A 14 22.41 -0.13 8.30
CA PHE A 14 21.14 -0.39 9.01
C PHE A 14 21.31 -0.76 10.48
N ASN A 15 22.35 -1.53 10.81
CA ASN A 15 22.65 -1.93 12.18
C ASN A 15 23.09 -0.74 13.06
N GLU A 16 23.80 0.23 12.49
CA GLU A 16 24.24 1.45 13.19
C GLU A 16 23.10 2.44 13.41
N LEU A 17 22.10 2.42 12.55
CA LEU A 17 20.89 3.24 12.67
C LEU A 17 20.02 2.81 13.85
N ILE A 18 19.93 1.50 14.10
CA ILE A 18 19.13 0.94 15.21
C ILE A 18 19.90 0.95 16.53
N ASN A 19 21.22 0.62 16.47
CA ASN A 19 22.10 0.55 17.62
C ASN A 19 23.36 1.40 17.39
N PRO A 20 23.27 2.73 17.58
CA PRO A 20 24.44 3.60 17.51
C PRO A 20 25.46 3.20 18.59
N ALA A 21 26.73 3.15 18.23
CA ALA A 21 27.82 2.83 19.16
C ALA A 21 27.83 3.80 20.35
N SER A 22 28.21 3.30 21.52
CA SER A 22 28.24 4.10 22.76
C SER A 22 29.19 5.32 22.69
N ASP A 23 30.15 5.31 21.78
CA ASP A 23 31.12 6.37 21.52
C ASP A 23 30.59 7.41 20.48
N ASP A 24 29.46 7.12 19.83
CA ASP A 24 28.87 8.00 18.81
C ASP A 24 27.89 9.01 19.44
N LYS A 25 28.42 10.16 19.84
CA LYS A 25 27.63 11.27 20.41
C LYS A 25 26.52 11.74 19.48
N TYR A 26 26.78 11.80 18.16
CA TYR A 26 25.78 12.20 17.17
C TYR A 26 24.65 11.19 17.07
N GLY A 27 24.98 9.89 17.07
CA GLY A 27 24.00 8.80 17.04
C GLY A 27 23.10 8.79 18.27
N GLN A 28 23.64 9.11 19.44
CA GLN A 28 22.86 9.17 20.68
C GLN A 28 21.94 10.40 20.74
N GLU A 29 22.42 11.56 20.27
CA GLU A 29 21.68 12.81 20.25
C GLU A 29 20.54 12.79 19.21
N HIS A 30 20.70 12.04 18.10
CA HIS A 30 19.75 11.97 17.01
C HIS A 30 19.06 10.60 16.87
N ARG A 31 18.99 9.80 17.94
CA ARG A 31 18.41 8.44 17.93
C ARG A 31 17.03 8.34 17.27
N ILE A 32 16.15 9.30 17.53
CA ILE A 32 14.79 9.32 16.97
C ILE A 32 14.85 9.39 15.44
N LYS A 33 15.68 10.30 14.90
CA LYS A 33 15.84 10.44 13.45
C LYS A 33 16.45 9.21 12.80
N LEU A 34 17.49 8.64 13.43
CA LEU A 34 18.16 7.44 12.93
C LEU A 34 17.23 6.22 12.93
N THR A 35 16.42 6.06 13.97
CA THR A 35 15.42 4.99 14.02
C THR A 35 14.34 5.18 12.96
N ALA A 36 13.84 6.40 12.76
CA ALA A 36 12.88 6.71 11.71
C ALA A 36 13.44 6.40 10.32
N GLU A 37 14.69 6.80 10.04
CA GLU A 37 15.41 6.49 8.79
C GLU A 37 15.54 4.97 8.56
N ALA A 38 15.83 4.18 9.61
CA ALA A 38 15.90 2.72 9.49
C ALA A 38 14.54 2.14 9.07
N HIS A 39 13.44 2.61 9.67
CA HIS A 39 12.09 2.17 9.30
C HIS A 39 11.70 2.63 7.90
N GLU A 40 12.10 3.83 7.49
CA GLU A 40 11.87 4.33 6.13
C GLU A 40 12.48 3.42 5.07
N ARG A 41 13.72 2.99 5.25
CA ARG A 41 14.39 2.03 4.34
C ARG A 41 13.64 0.70 4.20
N LEU A 42 13.07 0.20 5.30
CA LEU A 42 12.26 -1.03 5.25
C LEU A 42 10.96 -0.82 4.49
N VAL A 43 10.30 0.29 4.73
CA VAL A 43 9.04 0.64 4.05
C VAL A 43 9.26 0.94 2.57
N GLU A 44 10.40 1.52 2.19
CA GLU A 44 10.75 1.76 0.79
C GLU A 44 10.70 0.50 -0.07
N GLY A 45 11.09 -0.65 0.48
CA GLY A 45 10.99 -1.95 -0.19
C GLY A 45 9.55 -2.41 -0.48
N VAL A 46 8.56 -1.88 0.24
CA VAL A 46 7.14 -2.23 0.06
C VAL A 46 6.48 -1.41 -1.07
N TYR A 47 6.96 -0.19 -1.34
CA TYR A 47 6.37 0.70 -2.34
C TYR A 47 6.29 0.12 -3.76
N PRO A 48 7.32 -0.55 -4.31
CA PRO A 48 7.24 -1.15 -5.64
C PRO A 48 6.10 -2.16 -5.75
N THR A 49 5.91 -2.98 -4.73
CA THR A 49 4.80 -3.96 -4.67
C THR A 49 3.45 -3.25 -4.65
N MET A 50 3.31 -2.21 -3.83
CA MET A 50 2.10 -1.39 -3.76
C MET A 50 1.78 -0.71 -5.10
N PHE A 51 2.78 -0.13 -5.79
CA PHE A 51 2.58 0.49 -7.09
C PHE A 51 2.14 -0.52 -8.15
N THR A 52 2.69 -1.72 -8.12
CA THR A 52 2.26 -2.82 -8.99
C THR A 52 0.78 -3.17 -8.74
N LEU A 53 0.37 -3.26 -7.47
CA LEU A 53 -1.02 -3.52 -7.11
C LEU A 53 -1.97 -2.40 -7.55
N ILE A 54 -1.58 -1.13 -7.43
CA ILE A 54 -2.35 0.01 -7.93
C ILE A 54 -2.53 -0.09 -9.45
N ALA A 55 -1.46 -0.36 -10.19
CA ALA A 55 -1.52 -0.54 -11.63
C ALA A 55 -2.43 -1.71 -12.02
N LEU A 56 -2.32 -2.84 -11.34
CA LEU A 56 -3.16 -4.02 -11.56
C LEU A 56 -4.64 -3.72 -11.27
N ALA A 57 -4.94 -3.07 -10.14
CA ALA A 57 -6.29 -2.69 -9.76
C ALA A 57 -6.94 -1.73 -10.78
N ALA A 58 -6.15 -0.87 -11.42
CA ALA A 58 -6.63 0.03 -12.45
C ALA A 58 -6.88 -0.66 -13.80
N LEU A 59 -6.07 -1.66 -14.15
CA LEU A 59 -6.09 -2.32 -15.46
C LEU A 59 -7.06 -3.49 -15.53
N LEU A 60 -7.15 -4.32 -14.49
CA LEU A 60 -7.95 -5.56 -14.50
C LEU A 60 -9.45 -5.33 -14.73
N PRO A 61 -10.10 -4.26 -14.19
CA PRO A 61 -11.52 -4.03 -14.39
C PRO A 61 -11.87 -3.46 -15.77
N ALA A 62 -10.88 -3.16 -16.60
CA ALA A 62 -11.12 -2.42 -17.84
C ALA A 62 -11.68 -3.32 -18.96
N PRO A 63 -12.89 -3.10 -19.48
CA PRO A 63 -13.23 -3.58 -20.80
C PRO A 63 -12.29 -2.91 -21.82
N PHE A 64 -11.88 -3.65 -22.85
CA PHE A 64 -10.92 -3.24 -23.88
C PHE A 64 -11.44 -2.05 -24.73
N ASN A 65 -11.73 -0.91 -24.10
CA ASN A 65 -12.16 0.29 -24.77
C ASN A 65 -11.07 1.36 -24.71
N ARG A 66 -10.47 1.68 -25.86
CA ARG A 66 -9.31 2.59 -26.00
C ARG A 66 -9.53 3.97 -25.36
N ARG A 67 -10.77 4.46 -25.30
CA ARG A 67 -11.09 5.81 -24.78
C ARG A 67 -11.06 5.92 -23.25
N GLY A 68 -11.23 4.82 -22.51
CA GLY A 68 -11.23 4.81 -21.03
C GLY A 68 -9.88 4.45 -20.40
N TYR A 69 -8.93 3.94 -21.21
CA TYR A 69 -7.66 3.44 -20.70
C TYR A 69 -6.74 4.56 -20.18
N ALA A 70 -6.61 5.64 -20.96
CA ALA A 70 -5.73 6.75 -20.59
C ALA A 70 -6.15 7.45 -19.29
N SER A 71 -7.44 7.67 -19.07
CA SER A 71 -7.94 8.28 -17.83
C SER A 71 -7.71 7.42 -16.61
N ARG A 72 -7.84 6.09 -16.72
CA ARG A 72 -7.57 5.14 -15.63
C ARG A 72 -6.08 5.07 -15.30
N MET A 73 -5.23 5.07 -16.31
CA MET A 73 -3.78 5.14 -16.13
C MET A 73 -3.37 6.44 -15.42
N ALA A 74 -3.94 7.58 -15.85
CA ALA A 74 -3.69 8.88 -15.23
C ALA A 74 -4.18 8.89 -13.77
N LEU A 75 -5.33 8.28 -13.48
CA LEU A 75 -5.87 8.16 -12.13
C LEU A 75 -4.98 7.27 -11.25
N ALA A 76 -4.54 6.12 -11.75
CA ALA A 76 -3.62 5.23 -11.04
C ALA A 76 -2.28 5.93 -10.72
N ALA A 77 -1.73 6.64 -11.70
CA ALA A 77 -0.52 7.44 -11.51
C ALA A 77 -0.72 8.56 -10.48
N GLY A 78 -1.85 9.26 -10.52
CA GLY A 78 -2.21 10.28 -9.54
C GLY A 78 -2.33 9.71 -8.12
N VAL A 79 -2.98 8.56 -7.96
CA VAL A 79 -3.08 7.86 -6.67
C VAL A 79 -1.70 7.45 -6.18
N ALA A 80 -0.88 6.82 -7.02
CA ALA A 80 0.47 6.39 -6.66
C ALA A 80 1.34 7.57 -6.21
N LEU A 81 1.27 8.69 -6.94
CA LEU A 81 1.99 9.92 -6.59
C LEU A 81 1.51 10.49 -5.25
N SER A 82 0.20 10.57 -5.05
CA SER A 82 -0.40 11.09 -3.80
C SER A 82 0.02 10.26 -2.59
N VAL A 83 0.01 8.93 -2.72
CA VAL A 83 0.46 8.02 -1.65
C VAL A 83 1.95 8.18 -1.39
N ARG A 84 2.77 8.38 -2.42
CA ARG A 84 4.21 8.62 -2.24
C ARG A 84 4.49 9.93 -1.51
N LEU A 85 3.80 11.01 -1.89
CA LEU A 85 3.92 12.30 -1.22
C LEU A 85 3.46 12.23 0.25
N ALA A 86 2.34 11.54 0.52
CA ALA A 86 1.90 11.28 1.90
C ALA A 86 2.95 10.48 2.68
N GLY A 87 3.57 9.48 2.07
CA GLY A 87 4.66 8.71 2.66
C GLY A 87 5.84 9.59 3.08
N PHE A 88 6.29 10.49 2.23
CA PHE A 88 7.37 11.44 2.56
C PHE A 88 6.99 12.36 3.73
N ALA A 89 5.77 12.90 3.73
CA ALA A 89 5.30 13.74 4.83
C ALA A 89 5.25 12.99 6.17
N ILE A 90 4.87 11.71 6.17
CA ILE A 90 4.85 10.87 7.36
C ILE A 90 6.28 10.52 7.82
N SER A 91 7.19 10.22 6.89
CA SER A 91 8.61 10.00 7.19
C SER A 91 9.24 11.21 7.88
N ASP A 92 9.00 12.40 7.35
CA ASP A 92 9.50 13.63 7.95
C ASP A 92 8.92 13.84 9.36
N ALA A 93 7.62 13.65 9.53
CA ALA A 93 6.96 13.71 10.85
C ALA A 93 7.50 12.67 11.83
N ALA A 94 7.83 11.46 11.38
CA ALA A 94 8.41 10.40 12.20
C ALA A 94 9.82 10.75 12.70
N GLY A 95 10.56 11.57 11.95
CA GLY A 95 11.86 12.12 12.37
C GLY A 95 11.78 13.03 13.61
N TYR A 96 10.59 13.55 13.93
CA TYR A 96 10.34 14.34 15.14
C TYR A 96 9.66 13.55 16.25
N ASN A 97 8.83 12.54 15.91
CA ASN A 97 8.06 11.76 16.86
C ASN A 97 7.91 10.30 16.41
N LEU A 98 8.43 9.37 17.22
CA LEU A 98 8.36 7.93 16.94
C LEU A 98 6.91 7.37 16.87
N HIS A 99 5.91 8.10 17.37
CA HIS A 99 4.50 7.72 17.26
C HIS A 99 4.01 7.65 15.80
N PHE A 100 4.68 8.31 14.86
CA PHE A 100 4.35 8.27 13.43
C PHE A 100 4.97 7.07 12.69
N VAL A 101 5.90 6.35 13.30
CA VAL A 101 6.54 5.16 12.70
C VAL A 101 5.51 4.10 12.27
N PRO A 102 4.52 3.70 13.10
CA PRO A 102 3.52 2.72 12.65
C PRO A 102 2.67 3.22 11.47
N LEU A 103 2.49 4.54 11.34
CA LEU A 103 1.74 5.13 10.22
C LEU A 103 2.47 4.95 8.89
N MET A 104 3.80 4.90 8.88
CA MET A 104 4.62 4.64 7.68
C MET A 104 4.30 3.27 7.07
N TYR A 105 3.99 2.27 7.89
CA TYR A 105 3.60 0.93 7.44
C TYR A 105 2.10 0.85 7.11
N LEU A 106 1.28 1.55 7.88
CA LEU A 106 -0.17 1.49 7.77
C LEU A 106 -0.65 1.98 6.40
N VAL A 107 -0.08 3.08 5.89
CA VAL A 107 -0.47 3.67 4.60
C VAL A 107 -0.27 2.70 3.43
N PRO A 108 0.93 2.15 3.18
CA PRO A 108 1.11 1.20 2.08
C PRO A 108 0.32 -0.10 2.27
N LEU A 109 0.11 -0.56 3.52
CA LEU A 109 -0.70 -1.73 3.80
C LEU A 109 -2.18 -1.52 3.49
N ILE A 110 -2.76 -0.39 3.90
CA ILE A 110 -4.16 -0.05 3.59
C ILE A 110 -4.36 0.06 2.09
N VAL A 111 -3.49 0.80 1.40
CA VAL A 111 -3.60 0.97 -0.06
C VAL A 111 -3.49 -0.38 -0.77
N SER A 112 -2.53 -1.22 -0.37
CA SER A 112 -2.38 -2.57 -0.93
C SER A 112 -3.61 -3.43 -0.65
N GLY A 113 -4.15 -3.37 0.57
CA GLY A 113 -5.37 -4.09 0.97
C GLY A 113 -6.59 -3.66 0.14
N VAL A 114 -6.77 -2.35 -0.09
CA VAL A 114 -7.83 -1.82 -0.95
C VAL A 114 -7.66 -2.29 -2.39
N CYS A 115 -6.44 -2.25 -2.94
CA CYS A 115 -6.17 -2.76 -4.29
C CYS A 115 -6.48 -4.25 -4.41
N ILE A 116 -6.07 -5.06 -3.44
CA ILE A 116 -6.38 -6.49 -3.40
C ILE A 116 -7.89 -6.72 -3.30
N ALA A 117 -8.60 -5.94 -2.47
CA ALA A 117 -10.05 -6.02 -2.34
C ALA A 117 -10.76 -5.68 -3.66
N ILE A 118 -10.30 -4.66 -4.39
CA ILE A 118 -10.81 -4.32 -5.72
C ILE A 118 -10.59 -5.47 -6.69
N ILE A 119 -9.39 -6.03 -6.73
CA ILE A 119 -9.04 -7.16 -7.60
C ILE A 119 -9.87 -8.40 -7.23
N ALA A 120 -10.06 -8.68 -5.93
CA ALA A 120 -10.87 -9.79 -5.44
C ALA A 120 -12.37 -9.56 -5.66
N GLY A 121 -12.87 -8.32 -5.50
CA GLY A 121 -14.25 -7.93 -5.71
C GLY A 121 -14.72 -8.16 -7.14
N LEU A 122 -13.84 -7.99 -8.12
CA LEU A 122 -14.11 -8.35 -9.52
C LEU A 122 -14.39 -9.84 -9.71
N ARG A 123 -13.84 -10.69 -8.84
CA ARG A 123 -14.17 -12.14 -8.81
C ARG A 123 -15.45 -12.39 -8.01
N PHE A 124 -15.72 -11.58 -6.99
CA PHE A 124 -16.87 -11.72 -6.13
C PHE A 124 -18.18 -11.35 -6.85
N ASP A 125 -18.17 -10.29 -7.67
CA ASP A 125 -19.34 -9.93 -8.50
C ASP A 125 -19.71 -11.04 -9.48
N ARG A 126 -18.76 -11.76 -10.04
CA ARG A 126 -19.03 -12.94 -10.88
C ARG A 126 -19.64 -14.09 -10.08
N LEU A 127 -19.19 -14.31 -8.86
CA LEU A 127 -19.74 -15.34 -7.97
C LEU A 127 -21.16 -14.96 -7.49
N TRP A 128 -21.40 -13.68 -7.19
CA TRP A 128 -22.70 -13.19 -6.76
C TRP A 128 -23.74 -13.22 -7.87
N GLN A 129 -23.35 -12.89 -9.10
CA GLN A 129 -24.22 -13.04 -10.26
C GLN A 129 -24.54 -14.50 -10.52
N GLY A 130 -23.60 -15.40 -10.38
CA GLY A 130 -23.82 -16.84 -10.41
C GLY A 130 -24.82 -17.31 -9.36
N ALA A 131 -24.63 -16.91 -8.10
CA ALA A 131 -25.52 -17.26 -7.00
C ALA A 131 -26.97 -16.75 -7.19
N ASN A 132 -27.12 -15.51 -7.69
CA ASN A 132 -28.43 -14.93 -8.00
C ASN A 132 -29.13 -15.67 -9.17
N LEU A 133 -28.39 -16.12 -10.16
CA LEU A 133 -28.94 -16.95 -11.24
C LEU A 133 -29.40 -18.31 -10.72
N TYR A 134 -28.66 -18.95 -9.83
CA TYR A 134 -29.08 -20.18 -9.15
C TYR A 134 -30.32 -19.97 -8.30
N ALA A 135 -30.38 -18.92 -7.52
CA ALA A 135 -31.55 -18.59 -6.70
C ALA A 135 -32.79 -18.30 -7.57
N ALA A 136 -32.63 -17.57 -8.66
CA ALA A 136 -33.70 -17.30 -9.63
C ALA A 136 -34.18 -18.58 -10.36
N PHE A 137 -33.27 -19.49 -10.68
CA PHE A 137 -33.64 -20.78 -11.29
C PHE A 137 -34.46 -21.64 -10.34
N TRP A 138 -34.06 -21.76 -9.06
CA TRP A 138 -34.79 -22.52 -8.05
C TRP A 138 -36.13 -21.90 -7.71
N SER A 139 -36.25 -20.59 -7.62
CA SER A 139 -37.50 -19.89 -7.35
C SER A 139 -38.54 -20.07 -8.48
N ARG A 140 -38.10 -20.15 -9.75
CA ARG A 140 -38.96 -20.49 -10.89
C ARG A 140 -39.44 -21.93 -10.87
N ARG A 141 -38.57 -22.86 -10.48
CA ARG A 141 -38.95 -24.30 -10.38
C ARG A 141 -39.99 -24.55 -9.28
N LEU A 142 -39.84 -23.85 -8.16
CA LEU A 142 -40.78 -23.97 -7.03
C LEU A 142 -42.15 -23.33 -7.33
N LYS A 143 -42.17 -22.27 -8.15
CA LYS A 143 -43.42 -21.63 -8.57
C LYS A 143 -44.10 -22.30 -9.76
N GLY A 144 -43.38 -23.05 -10.58
CA GLY A 144 -43.91 -23.76 -11.73
C GLY A 144 -44.38 -25.21 -11.46
N GLY A 145 -44.23 -25.68 -10.23
CA GLY A 145 -44.63 -27.06 -9.81
C GLY A 145 -46.06 -27.16 -9.23
N GLY A 146 -46.89 -26.16 -9.39
CA GLY A 146 -48.26 -26.17 -8.86
C GLY A 146 -49.29 -25.92 -9.91
N SER A 147 -49.68 -26.95 -10.67
CA SER A 147 -51.05 -27.40 -10.94
C SER A 147 -51.07 -28.53 -11.97
N PRO A 148 -51.52 -29.71 -11.59
CA PRO A 148 -52.31 -30.55 -12.48
C PRO A 148 -53.75 -30.49 -12.01
N SER A 149 -54.62 -29.95 -12.80
CA SER A 149 -56.05 -30.21 -12.75
C SER A 149 -56.46 -30.93 -14.01
#